data_ade93cb8907edffab7de1c0add52063c
#
_entry.id   ade93cb8907edffab7de1c0add52063c
#
_cell.length_a   1.000
_cell.length_b   1.000
_cell.length_c   1.000
_cell.angle_alpha   90.00
_cell.angle_beta   90.00
_cell.angle_gamma   90.00
#
_symmetry.space_group_name_H-M   'P 1'
#
loop_
_entity.id
_entity.type
_entity.pdbx_description
1 polymer ?
#
loop_
_entity_poly.entity_id
_entity_poly.type
_entity_poly.pdbx_seq_one_letter_code
_entity_poly.pdbx_strand_id
1 'polypeptide(L)'
;MTSFRRCSHLKMPWCILVTAVVLGGAHQLCAWPYPQTPAKIECSSISSALLGHSVPFCVAFPPSYEASSNKRYPTLYFLHGLFEDEHSWIDRGGEQIWESLTAQGELTNFIVVLPAGGRTFYVNSRDGHERYEDFFIQELVPEIDRRYRALAVASERGISGTSMGGYGALHLAMRHPEVFGSASAHSAALLPKFPNPLPTEARWGFYARVLQEPFGSPLNESYWEVNNPLTLAEHPERFAHLALYFDCGDQDRYGFEEGAELLDHILSQKGFPHTFALRPGGHGWSYLHEYMPFSLEFHSRLFTQAQQAGLRTPAKGETR
;
A
#
# COMPACT_ATOMS: atom_id res chain seq x y z
N MET A 1 -44.53 -48.59 -54.49
CA MET A 1 -44.04 -49.98 -54.59
C MET A 1 -43.46 -50.35 -53.26
N THR A 2 -44.26 -51.07 -52.53
CA THR A 2 -44.04 -52.41 -51.97
C THR A 2 -42.90 -52.45 -50.95
N SER A 3 -43.01 -52.91 -49.78
CA SER A 3 -43.90 -53.87 -49.11
C SER A 3 -43.23 -54.30 -47.81
N PHE A 4 -43.99 -54.34 -46.72
CA PHE A 4 -44.09 -55.42 -45.72
C PHE A 4 -42.83 -56.18 -45.25
N ARG A 5 -42.64 -56.58 -43.98
CA ARG A 5 -43.46 -57.14 -42.91
C ARG A 5 -42.62 -57.17 -41.59
N ARG A 6 -43.21 -56.89 -40.43
CA ARG A 6 -43.67 -57.78 -39.34
C ARG A 6 -42.74 -58.92 -38.88
N CYS A 7 -42.38 -58.92 -37.61
CA CYS A 7 -43.01 -59.64 -36.47
C CYS A 7 -41.98 -59.65 -35.32
N SER A 8 -42.29 -59.18 -34.20
CA SER A 8 -42.84 -59.82 -32.98
C SER A 8 -41.84 -60.77 -32.26
N HIS A 9 -41.52 -60.50 -31.05
CA HIS A 9 -41.81 -61.25 -29.83
C HIS A 9 -41.05 -60.67 -28.61
N LEU A 10 -41.85 -60.29 -27.65
CA LEU A 10 -41.68 -60.30 -26.17
C LEU A 10 -40.44 -61.06 -25.62
N LYS A 11 -39.79 -60.43 -24.66
CA LYS A 11 -39.60 -60.90 -23.27
C LYS A 11 -39.04 -59.85 -22.40
N MET A 12 -39.81 -59.36 -21.41
CA MET A 12 -39.30 -58.82 -20.12
C MET A 12 -38.87 -60.02 -19.25
N PRO A 13 -38.27 -59.82 -18.06
CA PRO A 13 -37.69 -58.66 -17.41
C PRO A 13 -36.31 -58.97 -16.79
N TRP A 14 -35.52 -57.99 -16.52
CA TRP A 14 -34.59 -58.07 -15.38
C TRP A 14 -34.46 -56.67 -14.78
N CYS A 15 -35.04 -56.50 -13.60
CA CYS A 15 -34.81 -55.38 -12.71
C CYS A 15 -33.33 -55.34 -12.32
N ILE A 16 -32.59 -54.38 -12.81
CA ILE A 16 -31.32 -54.02 -12.23
C ILE A 16 -31.60 -52.87 -11.29
N LEU A 17 -31.54 -53.17 -9.99
CA LEU A 17 -31.49 -52.19 -8.91
C LEU A 17 -30.17 -51.41 -9.04
N VAL A 18 -30.22 -50.18 -9.57
CA VAL A 18 -29.09 -49.26 -9.50
C VAL A 18 -29.15 -48.63 -8.11
N THR A 19 -28.35 -49.17 -7.20
CA THR A 19 -28.03 -48.55 -5.91
C THR A 19 -27.18 -47.32 -6.22
N ALA A 20 -27.78 -46.16 -6.19
CA ALA A 20 -27.06 -44.89 -6.19
C ALA A 20 -26.27 -44.78 -4.89
N VAL A 21 -24.99 -45.10 -4.94
CA VAL A 21 -24.04 -44.74 -3.86
C VAL A 21 -23.85 -43.25 -3.97
N VAL A 22 -24.54 -42.49 -3.15
CA VAL A 22 -24.25 -41.08 -2.88
C VAL A 22 -22.97 -41.06 -2.11
N LEU A 23 -21.83 -40.95 -2.83
CA LEU A 23 -20.57 -40.54 -2.26
C LEU A 23 -20.74 -39.08 -1.83
N GLY A 24 -21.13 -38.89 -0.59
CA GLY A 24 -21.03 -37.60 0.09
C GLY A 24 -19.57 -37.21 0.16
N GLY A 25 -19.08 -36.52 -0.86
CA GLY A 25 -17.83 -35.80 -0.79
C GLY A 25 -18.02 -34.72 0.26
N ALA A 26 -17.57 -35.00 1.49
CA ALA A 26 -17.32 -33.95 2.44
C ALA A 26 -16.27 -33.04 1.78
N HIS A 27 -16.69 -31.89 1.25
CA HIS A 27 -15.78 -30.79 1.02
C HIS A 27 -15.24 -30.43 2.40
N GLN A 28 -14.10 -31.00 2.75
CA GLN A 28 -13.26 -30.43 3.78
C GLN A 28 -12.94 -29.01 3.31
N LEU A 29 -13.71 -28.05 3.79
CA LEU A 29 -13.25 -26.68 3.88
C LEU A 29 -11.93 -26.77 4.62
N CYS A 30 -10.82 -26.68 3.91
CA CYS A 30 -9.54 -26.41 4.51
C CYS A 30 -9.74 -25.12 5.28
N ALA A 31 -10.02 -25.25 6.59
CA ALA A 31 -9.88 -24.13 7.48
C ALA A 31 -8.39 -23.74 7.39
N TRP A 32 -8.11 -22.64 6.76
CA TRP A 32 -6.78 -22.06 6.74
C TRP A 32 -6.35 -21.92 8.20
N PRO A 33 -5.17 -22.39 8.58
CA PRO A 33 -4.66 -22.18 9.91
C PRO A 33 -4.29 -20.70 10.07
N TYR A 34 -5.30 -19.86 10.34
CA TYR A 34 -5.01 -18.53 10.84
C TYR A 34 -4.25 -18.65 12.16
N PRO A 35 -3.23 -17.85 12.39
CA PRO A 35 -2.57 -17.81 13.68
C PRO A 35 -3.63 -17.54 14.73
N GLN A 36 -3.60 -18.35 15.80
CA GLN A 36 -4.60 -18.33 16.89
C GLN A 36 -4.57 -17.01 17.69
N THR A 37 -3.60 -16.15 17.41
CA THR A 37 -3.42 -14.87 18.11
C THR A 37 -3.38 -13.75 17.07
N PRO A 38 -4.36 -12.82 17.06
CA PRO A 38 -4.36 -11.64 16.19
C PRO A 38 -3.09 -10.81 16.39
N ALA A 39 -2.70 -10.04 15.37
CA ALA A 39 -1.62 -9.07 15.51
C ALA A 39 -1.91 -8.14 16.68
N LYS A 40 -0.87 -7.83 17.44
CA LYS A 40 -1.00 -6.79 18.46
C LYS A 40 -1.04 -5.44 17.75
N ILE A 41 -2.08 -4.67 18.01
CA ILE A 41 -2.21 -3.30 17.56
C ILE A 41 -2.13 -2.37 18.77
N GLU A 42 -1.36 -1.32 18.64
CA GLU A 42 -1.26 -0.24 19.63
C GLU A 42 -1.55 1.08 18.95
N CYS A 43 -2.57 1.81 19.42
CA CYS A 43 -2.88 3.14 18.94
C CYS A 43 -2.47 4.17 20.01
N SER A 44 -1.94 5.29 19.56
CA SER A 44 -1.39 6.35 20.38
C SER A 44 -1.44 7.68 19.63
N SER A 45 -0.82 8.71 20.17
CA SER A 45 -0.65 9.99 19.47
C SER A 45 0.70 10.62 19.77
N ILE A 46 1.12 11.51 18.89
CA ILE A 46 2.30 12.37 19.06
C ILE A 46 1.81 13.80 19.19
N SER A 47 2.18 14.45 20.29
CA SER A 47 1.99 15.90 20.41
C SER A 47 3.06 16.60 19.57
N SER A 48 2.65 17.14 18.43
CA SER A 48 3.55 17.78 17.47
C SER A 48 3.81 19.24 17.84
N ALA A 49 5.09 19.58 17.90
CA ALA A 49 5.49 20.99 18.04
C ALA A 49 5.37 21.74 16.70
N LEU A 50 5.55 21.04 15.58
CA LEU A 50 5.46 21.60 14.23
C LEU A 50 4.03 21.92 13.82
N LEU A 51 3.06 21.09 14.24
CA LEU A 51 1.65 21.23 13.90
C LEU A 51 0.85 21.97 15.00
N GLY A 52 1.36 22.02 16.24
CA GLY A 52 0.67 22.61 17.38
C GLY A 52 -0.50 21.79 17.90
N HIS A 53 -0.68 20.56 17.41
CA HIS A 53 -1.72 19.65 17.88
C HIS A 53 -1.23 18.19 17.95
N SER A 54 -2.05 17.31 18.48
CA SER A 54 -1.74 15.88 18.60
C SER A 54 -2.18 15.14 17.34
N VAL A 55 -1.30 14.29 16.80
CA VAL A 55 -1.58 13.45 15.63
C VAL A 55 -1.69 12.00 16.07
N PRO A 56 -2.85 11.35 15.86
CA PRO A 56 -3.03 9.94 16.15
C PRO A 56 -2.25 9.05 15.17
N PHE A 57 -1.88 7.87 15.64
CA PHE A 57 -1.33 6.80 14.82
C PHE A 57 -1.60 5.44 15.45
N CYS A 58 -1.67 4.38 14.64
CA CYS A 58 -1.66 3.01 15.10
C CYS A 58 -0.42 2.27 14.61
N VAL A 59 -0.02 1.25 15.35
CA VAL A 59 1.11 0.37 15.00
C VAL A 59 0.65 -1.07 15.10
N ALA A 60 0.81 -1.83 14.02
CA ALA A 60 0.60 -3.26 13.98
C ALA A 60 1.96 -3.98 14.09
N PHE A 61 2.04 -4.93 15.03
CA PHE A 61 3.27 -5.66 15.32
C PHE A 61 3.23 -7.07 14.73
N PRO A 62 4.34 -7.54 14.14
CA PRO A 62 4.39 -8.90 13.63
C PRO A 62 4.31 -9.93 14.76
N PRO A 63 3.80 -11.16 14.50
CA PRO A 63 3.62 -12.19 15.53
C PRO A 63 4.88 -12.48 16.37
N SER A 64 6.06 -12.34 15.77
CA SER A 64 7.35 -12.53 16.45
C SER A 64 7.75 -11.38 17.38
N TYR A 65 7.02 -10.27 17.40
CA TYR A 65 7.41 -9.07 18.16
C TYR A 65 7.47 -9.34 19.65
N GLU A 66 6.46 -9.97 20.24
CA GLU A 66 6.44 -10.28 21.67
C GLU A 66 7.39 -11.45 22.04
N ALA A 67 7.65 -12.36 21.11
CA ALA A 67 8.49 -13.53 21.36
C ALA A 67 9.99 -13.21 21.49
N SER A 68 10.43 -12.02 21.06
CA SER A 68 11.85 -11.67 21.04
C SER A 68 12.08 -10.21 21.46
N SER A 69 12.51 -10.00 22.70
CA SER A 69 12.74 -8.64 23.26
C SER A 69 13.88 -7.85 22.58
N ASN A 70 14.85 -8.54 21.97
CA ASN A 70 16.05 -7.91 21.40
C ASN A 70 16.02 -7.73 19.88
N LYS A 71 15.05 -8.38 19.19
CA LYS A 71 14.96 -8.26 17.74
C LYS A 71 14.39 -6.91 17.34
N ARG A 72 15.04 -6.26 16.36
CA ARG A 72 14.53 -5.08 15.67
C ARG A 72 13.96 -5.48 14.32
N TYR A 73 13.05 -4.67 13.80
CA TYR A 73 12.22 -4.99 12.65
C TYR A 73 12.26 -3.87 11.61
N PRO A 74 12.22 -4.18 10.33
CA PRO A 74 11.87 -3.20 9.31
C PRO A 74 10.54 -2.54 9.62
N THR A 75 10.31 -1.38 9.04
CA THR A 75 9.08 -0.62 9.26
C THR A 75 8.46 -0.21 7.93
N LEU A 76 7.17 -0.48 7.76
CA LEU A 76 6.36 -0.01 6.65
C LEU A 76 5.36 1.03 7.16
N TYR A 77 5.43 2.25 6.66
CA TYR A 77 4.39 3.27 6.88
C TYR A 77 3.31 3.09 5.82
N PHE A 78 2.05 2.93 6.24
CA PHE A 78 0.92 2.85 5.30
C PHE A 78 0.03 4.09 5.45
N LEU A 79 -0.12 4.83 4.36
CA LEU A 79 -0.81 6.10 4.30
C LEU A 79 -2.23 5.91 3.76
N HIS A 80 -3.22 6.33 4.53
CA HIS A 80 -4.63 6.20 4.19
C HIS A 80 -5.09 7.14 3.07
N GLY A 81 -6.20 6.82 2.44
CA GLY A 81 -6.87 7.65 1.44
C GLY A 81 -7.62 8.85 2.04
N LEU A 82 -8.16 9.68 1.16
CA LEU A 82 -8.95 10.85 1.58
C LEU A 82 -10.20 10.44 2.35
N PHE A 83 -10.50 11.11 3.47
CA PHE A 83 -11.61 10.82 4.41
C PHE A 83 -11.48 9.52 5.19
N GLU A 84 -10.32 8.96 5.21
CA GLU A 84 -9.91 7.84 6.05
C GLU A 84 -9.06 8.35 7.22
N ASP A 85 -8.64 7.44 8.09
CA ASP A 85 -7.86 7.71 9.29
C ASP A 85 -6.87 6.57 9.58
N GLU A 86 -6.19 6.64 10.72
CA GLU A 86 -5.21 5.65 11.19
C GLU A 86 -5.81 4.26 11.45
N HIS A 87 -7.13 4.14 11.59
CA HIS A 87 -7.82 2.87 11.80
C HIS A 87 -8.25 2.19 10.48
N SER A 88 -8.36 2.96 9.41
CA SER A 88 -9.01 2.51 8.17
C SER A 88 -8.38 1.27 7.56
N TRP A 89 -7.05 1.11 7.65
CA TRP A 89 -6.36 -0.09 7.17
C TRP A 89 -6.73 -1.34 7.98
N ILE A 90 -6.86 -1.18 9.29
CA ILE A 90 -7.26 -2.25 10.22
C ILE A 90 -8.72 -2.61 9.99
N ASP A 91 -9.62 -1.64 10.07
CA ASP A 91 -11.07 -1.82 10.00
C ASP A 91 -11.53 -2.41 8.66
N ARG A 92 -10.73 -2.22 7.62
CA ARG A 92 -11.04 -2.67 6.26
C ARG A 92 -10.25 -3.90 5.81
N GLY A 93 -9.59 -4.62 6.72
CA GLY A 93 -9.00 -5.93 6.46
C GLY A 93 -7.57 -5.94 5.94
N GLY A 94 -6.87 -4.80 5.91
CA GLY A 94 -5.45 -4.76 5.55
C GLY A 94 -4.57 -5.54 6.52
N GLU A 95 -4.91 -5.48 7.81
CA GLU A 95 -4.25 -6.27 8.85
C GLU A 95 -4.34 -7.77 8.57
N GLN A 96 -5.55 -8.27 8.28
CA GLN A 96 -5.76 -9.70 8.04
C GLN A 96 -4.96 -10.22 6.83
N ILE A 97 -4.84 -9.40 5.77
CA ILE A 97 -4.03 -9.75 4.60
C ILE A 97 -2.56 -9.86 5.00
N TRP A 98 -2.03 -8.84 5.67
CA TRP A 98 -0.63 -8.83 6.14
C TRP A 98 -0.32 -9.97 7.11
N GLU A 99 -1.19 -10.23 8.09
CA GLU A 99 -1.05 -11.36 9.01
C GLU A 99 -1.05 -12.71 8.30
N SER A 100 -1.99 -12.89 7.37
CA SER A 100 -2.11 -14.13 6.60
C SER A 100 -0.82 -14.43 5.84
N LEU A 101 -0.31 -13.47 5.07
CA LEU A 101 0.92 -13.61 4.30
C LEU A 101 2.15 -13.82 5.21
N THR A 102 2.19 -13.14 6.36
CA THR A 102 3.27 -13.32 7.34
C THR A 102 3.24 -14.71 7.96
N ALA A 103 2.05 -15.23 8.32
CA ALA A 103 1.88 -16.55 8.87
C ALA A 103 2.22 -17.68 7.88
N GLN A 104 1.99 -17.45 6.59
CA GLN A 104 2.37 -18.37 5.50
C GLN A 104 3.87 -18.32 5.19
N GLY A 105 4.61 -17.37 5.77
CA GLY A 105 6.04 -17.19 5.51
C GLY A 105 6.35 -16.49 4.17
N GLU A 106 5.34 -15.90 3.53
CA GLU A 106 5.48 -15.13 2.30
C GLU A 106 6.07 -13.75 2.55
N LEU A 107 5.84 -13.22 3.77
CA LEU A 107 6.43 -11.96 4.21
C LEU A 107 7.45 -12.18 5.33
N THR A 108 8.55 -11.43 5.28
CA THR A 108 9.39 -11.23 6.46
C THR A 108 8.62 -10.45 7.52
N ASN A 109 9.04 -10.58 8.79
CA ASN A 109 8.40 -9.84 9.87
C ASN A 109 8.82 -8.36 9.84
N PHE A 110 7.87 -7.45 9.75
CA PHE A 110 8.06 -5.99 9.84
C PHE A 110 6.92 -5.33 10.61
N ILE A 111 7.16 -4.14 11.13
CA ILE A 111 6.16 -3.30 11.80
C ILE A 111 5.39 -2.52 10.74
N VAL A 112 4.07 -2.35 10.91
CA VAL A 112 3.26 -1.45 10.07
C VAL A 112 2.84 -0.26 10.91
N VAL A 113 3.10 0.96 10.44
CA VAL A 113 2.74 2.23 11.09
C VAL A 113 1.67 2.94 10.26
N LEU A 114 0.60 3.34 10.90
CA LEU A 114 -0.61 3.87 10.30
C LEU A 114 -0.86 5.29 10.87
N PRO A 115 -0.29 6.35 10.31
CA PRO A 115 -0.49 7.71 10.82
C PRO A 115 -1.78 8.33 10.29
N ALA A 116 -2.45 9.15 11.10
CA ALA A 116 -3.53 10.00 10.66
C ALA A 116 -2.99 11.14 9.78
N GLY A 117 -3.36 11.17 8.51
CA GLY A 117 -2.93 12.18 7.53
C GLY A 117 -3.95 13.27 7.24
N GLY A 118 -5.17 13.16 7.78
CA GLY A 118 -6.25 14.10 7.50
C GLY A 118 -6.53 14.27 6.01
N ARG A 119 -6.45 15.49 5.51
CA ARG A 119 -6.58 15.84 4.08
C ARG A 119 -5.35 16.57 3.54
N THR A 120 -4.20 16.33 4.15
CA THR A 120 -2.97 17.08 3.89
C THR A 120 -2.25 16.68 2.61
N PHE A 121 -2.65 15.60 1.95
CA PHE A 121 -1.86 14.97 0.88
C PHE A 121 -0.43 14.64 1.33
N TYR A 122 -0.20 14.63 2.66
CA TYR A 122 1.10 14.37 3.28
C TYR A 122 2.19 15.37 2.87
N VAL A 123 1.79 16.57 2.47
CA VAL A 123 2.67 17.71 2.17
C VAL A 123 2.54 18.79 3.25
N ASN A 124 3.49 19.70 3.29
CA ASN A 124 3.29 20.95 4.04
C ASN A 124 2.23 21.79 3.33
N SER A 125 1.33 22.45 4.05
CA SER A 125 0.40 23.37 3.42
C SER A 125 1.13 24.62 2.92
N ARG A 126 0.62 25.18 1.81
CA ARG A 126 1.24 26.35 1.19
C ARG A 126 1.34 27.56 2.12
N ASP A 127 0.39 27.72 3.00
CA ASP A 127 0.37 28.80 3.97
C ASP A 127 1.24 28.54 5.21
N GLY A 128 1.81 27.33 5.32
CA GLY A 128 2.68 26.91 6.41
C GLY A 128 1.97 26.60 7.73
N HIS A 129 0.64 26.60 7.74
CA HIS A 129 -0.11 26.26 8.96
C HIS A 129 -0.08 24.78 9.27
N GLU A 130 -0.19 23.92 8.26
CA GLU A 130 -0.14 22.47 8.41
C GLU A 130 1.16 21.94 7.78
N ARG A 131 2.21 21.81 8.59
CA ARG A 131 3.54 21.36 8.16
C ARG A 131 3.67 19.84 8.26
N TYR A 132 2.77 19.12 7.58
CA TYR A 132 2.63 17.68 7.77
C TYR A 132 3.85 16.87 7.25
N GLU A 133 4.45 17.25 6.12
CA GLU A 133 5.70 16.64 5.63
C GLU A 133 6.82 16.77 6.66
N ASP A 134 7.02 17.97 7.20
CA ASP A 134 8.02 18.21 8.23
C ASP A 134 7.75 17.42 9.51
N PHE A 135 6.50 17.38 9.97
CA PHE A 135 6.08 16.54 11.09
C PHE A 135 6.43 15.06 10.84
N PHE A 136 6.08 14.55 9.66
CA PHE A 136 6.31 13.16 9.33
C PHE A 136 7.79 12.78 9.43
N ILE A 137 8.65 13.61 8.84
CA ILE A 137 10.09 13.35 8.74
C ILE A 137 10.82 13.67 10.05
N GLN A 138 10.47 14.78 10.70
CA GLN A 138 11.25 15.31 11.83
C GLN A 138 10.72 14.86 13.20
N GLU A 139 9.43 14.48 13.30
CA GLU A 139 8.82 14.07 14.57
C GLU A 139 8.32 12.62 14.54
N LEU A 140 7.48 12.24 13.55
CA LEU A 140 6.87 10.90 13.53
C LEU A 140 7.91 9.80 13.35
N VAL A 141 8.73 9.87 12.30
CA VAL A 141 9.73 8.82 12.02
C VAL A 141 10.70 8.64 13.17
N PRO A 142 11.32 9.71 13.72
CA PRO A 142 12.20 9.57 14.89
C PRO A 142 11.50 9.03 16.14
N GLU A 143 10.24 9.39 16.38
CA GLU A 143 9.48 8.87 17.52
C GLU A 143 9.18 7.37 17.38
N ILE A 144 8.82 6.91 16.19
CA ILE A 144 8.63 5.48 15.92
C ILE A 144 9.94 4.71 16.13
N ASP A 145 11.05 5.20 15.62
CA ASP A 145 12.37 4.57 15.78
C ASP A 145 12.81 4.50 17.25
N ARG A 146 12.49 5.53 18.05
CA ARG A 146 12.80 5.62 19.48
C ARG A 146 11.89 4.72 20.33
N ARG A 147 10.58 4.73 20.04
CA ARG A 147 9.54 4.08 20.87
C ARG A 147 9.45 2.59 20.62
N TYR A 148 9.67 2.18 19.38
CA TYR A 148 9.52 0.80 18.96
C TYR A 148 10.85 0.18 18.52
N ARG A 149 10.87 -1.14 18.40
CA ARG A 149 12.07 -1.86 17.95
C ARG A 149 12.20 -1.81 16.41
N ALA A 150 12.25 -0.61 15.87
CA ALA A 150 12.43 -0.35 14.46
C ALA A 150 13.91 -0.32 14.06
N LEU A 151 14.22 -0.79 12.85
CA LEU A 151 15.54 -0.62 12.22
C LEU A 151 15.59 0.76 11.58
N ALA A 152 16.31 1.68 12.24
CA ALA A 152 16.33 3.12 11.92
C ALA A 152 17.29 3.45 10.74
N VAL A 153 17.16 2.75 9.62
CA VAL A 153 17.94 2.98 8.39
C VAL A 153 17.01 2.92 7.17
N ALA A 154 17.32 3.71 6.14
CA ALA A 154 16.47 3.83 4.96
C ALA A 154 16.16 2.49 4.29
N SER A 155 17.16 1.61 4.14
CA SER A 155 16.99 0.29 3.51
C SER A 155 16.00 -0.65 4.23
N GLU A 156 15.69 -0.35 5.49
CA GLU A 156 14.75 -1.11 6.34
C GLU A 156 13.47 -0.31 6.61
N ARG A 157 13.26 0.79 5.90
CA ARG A 157 12.07 1.63 6.01
C ARG A 157 11.41 1.80 4.66
N GLY A 158 10.17 1.29 4.55
CA GLY A 158 9.29 1.43 3.41
C GLY A 158 8.14 2.39 3.71
N ILE A 159 7.54 2.91 2.64
CA ILE A 159 6.32 3.69 2.70
C ILE A 159 5.36 3.22 1.62
N SER A 160 4.10 3.09 1.95
CA SER A 160 3.01 2.63 1.07
C SER A 160 1.78 3.48 1.27
N GLY A 161 0.87 3.48 0.32
CA GLY A 161 -0.40 4.16 0.52
C GLY A 161 -1.36 3.99 -0.65
N THR A 162 -2.59 4.42 -0.45
CA THR A 162 -3.64 4.36 -1.46
C THR A 162 -4.23 5.74 -1.72
N SER A 163 -4.56 6.05 -2.98
CA SER A 163 -5.21 7.30 -3.37
C SER A 163 -4.41 8.54 -2.93
N MET A 164 -4.96 9.41 -2.06
CA MET A 164 -4.22 10.48 -1.40
C MET A 164 -2.96 9.96 -0.69
N GLY A 165 -3.04 8.82 0.00
CA GLY A 165 -1.90 8.20 0.65
C GLY A 165 -0.86 7.66 -0.34
N GLY A 166 -1.30 7.17 -1.50
CA GLY A 166 -0.41 6.79 -2.60
C GLY A 166 0.37 7.99 -3.16
N TYR A 167 -0.30 9.14 -3.32
CA TYR A 167 0.36 10.40 -3.64
C TYR A 167 1.41 10.74 -2.56
N GLY A 168 1.01 10.71 -1.29
CA GLY A 168 1.89 11.02 -0.16
C GLY A 168 3.09 10.08 -0.06
N ALA A 169 2.90 8.78 -0.31
CA ALA A 169 3.98 7.81 -0.27
C ALA A 169 5.05 8.08 -1.35
N LEU A 170 4.62 8.36 -2.58
CA LEU A 170 5.53 8.75 -3.66
C LEU A 170 6.22 10.09 -3.37
N HIS A 171 5.44 11.10 -2.94
CA HIS A 171 5.96 12.43 -2.61
C HIS A 171 7.03 12.37 -1.53
N LEU A 172 6.72 11.77 -0.36
CA LEU A 172 7.63 11.69 0.77
C LEU A 172 8.89 10.89 0.44
N ALA A 173 8.76 9.76 -0.26
CA ALA A 173 9.92 8.94 -0.58
C ALA A 173 10.84 9.59 -1.61
N MET A 174 10.30 10.24 -2.65
CA MET A 174 11.11 10.92 -3.66
C MET A 174 11.81 12.17 -3.12
N ARG A 175 11.22 12.84 -2.12
CA ARG A 175 11.82 14.01 -1.48
C ARG A 175 12.80 13.66 -0.37
N HIS A 176 12.61 12.52 0.30
CA HIS A 176 13.41 12.07 1.44
C HIS A 176 13.97 10.66 1.23
N PRO A 177 14.78 10.44 0.18
CA PRO A 177 15.37 9.13 -0.12
C PRO A 177 16.37 8.69 0.95
N GLU A 178 16.86 9.62 1.78
CA GLU A 178 17.68 9.32 2.95
C GLU A 178 16.86 8.68 4.10
N VAL A 179 15.55 8.82 4.07
CA VAL A 179 14.62 8.26 5.06
C VAL A 179 14.04 6.93 4.59
N PHE A 180 13.67 6.82 3.32
CA PHE A 180 12.98 5.66 2.76
C PHE A 180 13.81 4.95 1.70
N GLY A 181 13.95 3.62 1.81
CA GLY A 181 14.57 2.77 0.79
C GLY A 181 13.59 2.21 -0.24
N SER A 182 12.31 2.22 0.07
CA SER A 182 11.26 1.72 -0.84
C SER A 182 9.95 2.47 -0.68
N ALA A 183 9.24 2.66 -1.80
CA ALA A 183 7.90 3.20 -1.80
C ALA A 183 6.97 2.39 -2.69
N SER A 184 5.70 2.26 -2.26
CA SER A 184 4.65 1.70 -3.09
C SER A 184 3.39 2.56 -3.05
N ALA A 185 2.62 2.54 -4.16
CA ALA A 185 1.42 3.34 -4.27
C ALA A 185 0.32 2.59 -5.04
N HIS A 186 -0.88 2.56 -4.47
CA HIS A 186 -2.06 1.98 -5.09
C HIS A 186 -3.03 3.08 -5.50
N SER A 187 -3.42 3.13 -6.77
CA SER A 187 -4.35 4.14 -7.31
C SER A 187 -4.03 5.56 -6.79
N ALA A 188 -2.74 5.93 -6.84
CA ALA A 188 -2.27 7.21 -6.33
C ALA A 188 -3.00 8.39 -7.00
N ALA A 189 -3.35 9.41 -6.20
CA ALA A 189 -4.07 10.59 -6.68
C ALA A 189 -3.18 11.50 -7.56
N LEU A 190 -2.61 10.94 -8.62
CA LEU A 190 -1.76 11.62 -9.57
C LEU A 190 -2.60 12.30 -10.65
N LEU A 191 -2.52 13.61 -10.73
CA LEU A 191 -3.18 14.39 -11.76
C LEU A 191 -2.15 14.79 -12.84
N PRO A 192 -2.34 14.37 -14.11
CA PRO A 192 -1.42 14.69 -15.19
C PRO A 192 -1.30 16.19 -15.47
N LYS A 193 -2.34 16.94 -15.13
CA LYS A 193 -2.42 18.39 -15.36
C LYS A 193 -2.90 19.11 -14.11
N PHE A 194 -2.37 20.30 -13.92
CA PHE A 194 -2.87 21.22 -12.90
C PHE A 194 -4.36 21.53 -13.15
N PRO A 195 -5.23 21.35 -12.15
CA PRO A 195 -6.68 21.52 -12.31
C PRO A 195 -7.07 23.02 -12.33
N ASN A 196 -6.77 23.74 -13.40
CA ASN A 196 -7.14 25.13 -13.59
C ASN A 196 -7.66 25.39 -15.01
N PRO A 197 -8.91 25.89 -15.20
CA PRO A 197 -9.85 26.22 -14.12
C PRO A 197 -10.29 24.96 -13.37
N LEU A 198 -10.66 25.16 -12.11
CA LEU A 198 -11.25 24.07 -11.32
C LEU A 198 -12.49 23.55 -12.05
N PRO A 199 -12.61 22.24 -12.28
CA PRO A 199 -13.77 21.69 -12.95
C PRO A 199 -15.05 22.05 -12.18
N THR A 200 -16.05 22.56 -12.89
CA THR A 200 -17.34 22.98 -12.30
C THR A 200 -18.31 21.83 -12.07
N GLU A 201 -18.02 20.66 -12.64
CA GLU A 201 -18.80 19.45 -12.41
C GLU A 201 -18.76 19.05 -10.92
N ALA A 202 -19.90 18.67 -10.37
CA ALA A 202 -20.06 18.44 -8.92
C ALA A 202 -19.00 17.51 -8.32
N ARG A 203 -18.60 16.48 -9.07
CA ARG A 203 -17.58 15.50 -8.68
C ARG A 203 -16.18 16.14 -8.56
N TRP A 204 -15.80 16.96 -9.55
CA TRP A 204 -14.49 17.61 -9.59
C TRP A 204 -14.43 18.89 -8.73
N GLY A 205 -15.54 19.62 -8.60
CA GLY A 205 -15.60 20.79 -7.73
C GLY A 205 -15.39 20.47 -6.25
N PHE A 206 -15.73 19.26 -5.85
CA PHE A 206 -15.41 18.74 -4.53
C PHE A 206 -13.90 18.45 -4.39
N TYR A 207 -13.31 17.74 -5.34
CA TYR A 207 -11.87 17.44 -5.40
C TYR A 207 -11.02 18.70 -5.37
N ALA A 208 -11.43 19.67 -6.15
CA ALA A 208 -10.77 20.96 -6.22
C ALA A 208 -10.73 21.70 -4.87
N ARG A 209 -11.82 21.61 -4.08
CA ARG A 209 -11.86 22.20 -2.72
C ARG A 209 -10.92 21.48 -1.76
N VAL A 210 -10.80 20.16 -1.90
CA VAL A 210 -9.87 19.38 -1.07
C VAL A 210 -8.42 19.74 -1.39
N LEU A 211 -8.07 19.92 -2.67
CA LEU A 211 -6.74 20.34 -3.07
C LEU A 211 -6.38 21.76 -2.61
N GLN A 212 -7.37 22.63 -2.37
CA GLN A 212 -7.10 23.99 -1.88
C GLN A 212 -6.52 23.99 -0.46
N GLU A 213 -6.83 22.99 0.34
CA GLU A 213 -6.32 22.88 1.73
C GLU A 213 -4.78 22.79 1.76
N PRO A 214 -4.12 21.83 1.10
CA PRO A 214 -2.66 21.77 1.06
C PRO A 214 -2.02 22.73 0.05
N PHE A 215 -2.63 22.96 -1.12
CA PHE A 215 -2.00 23.66 -2.24
C PHE A 215 -2.40 25.13 -2.40
N GLY A 216 -3.20 25.67 -1.49
CA GLY A 216 -3.59 27.08 -1.43
C GLY A 216 -4.95 27.40 -2.03
N SER A 217 -5.57 28.47 -1.53
CA SER A 217 -6.85 28.98 -2.01
C SER A 217 -6.69 30.44 -2.45
N PRO A 218 -6.74 30.76 -3.76
CA PRO A 218 -6.87 29.82 -4.88
C PRO A 218 -5.70 28.86 -4.99
N LEU A 219 -5.89 27.73 -5.72
CA LEU A 219 -4.82 26.76 -5.97
C LEU A 219 -3.60 27.45 -6.58
N ASN A 220 -2.43 27.13 -6.04
CA ASN A 220 -1.16 27.68 -6.52
C ASN A 220 -0.43 26.63 -7.37
N GLU A 221 -0.36 26.88 -8.67
CA GLU A 221 0.24 25.96 -9.64
C GLU A 221 1.70 25.64 -9.32
N SER A 222 2.53 26.66 -9.12
CA SER A 222 3.95 26.46 -8.82
C SER A 222 4.18 25.70 -7.52
N TYR A 223 3.31 25.91 -6.50
CA TYR A 223 3.40 25.14 -5.27
C TYR A 223 2.95 23.68 -5.45
N TRP A 224 1.91 23.46 -6.27
CA TRP A 224 1.48 22.12 -6.62
C TRP A 224 2.56 21.38 -7.41
N GLU A 225 3.16 22.02 -8.43
CA GLU A 225 4.21 21.41 -9.26
C GLU A 225 5.41 20.93 -8.44
N VAL A 226 5.94 21.73 -7.53
CA VAL A 226 7.12 21.34 -6.72
C VAL A 226 6.83 20.22 -5.74
N ASN A 227 5.55 19.94 -5.45
CA ASN A 227 5.10 18.84 -4.59
C ASN A 227 4.52 17.65 -5.36
N ASN A 228 4.34 17.77 -6.68
CA ASN A 228 3.75 16.70 -7.49
C ASN A 228 4.77 15.58 -7.77
N PRO A 229 4.45 14.32 -7.43
CA PRO A 229 5.32 13.19 -7.75
C PRO A 229 5.69 13.07 -9.23
N LEU A 230 4.81 13.48 -10.14
CA LEU A 230 5.11 13.50 -11.58
C LEU A 230 6.26 14.47 -11.91
N THR A 231 6.28 15.64 -11.29
CA THR A 231 7.37 16.62 -11.45
C THR A 231 8.66 16.13 -10.77
N LEU A 232 8.55 15.51 -9.59
CA LEU A 232 9.72 14.94 -8.90
C LEU A 232 10.36 13.82 -9.72
N ALA A 233 9.56 13.00 -10.39
CA ALA A 233 10.01 11.91 -11.26
C ALA A 233 10.84 12.36 -12.47
N GLU A 234 10.78 13.64 -12.86
CA GLU A 234 11.65 14.19 -13.90
C GLU A 234 13.14 14.24 -13.48
N HIS A 235 13.42 14.11 -12.18
CA HIS A 235 14.76 14.19 -11.59
C HIS A 235 15.11 12.95 -10.75
N PRO A 236 15.10 11.72 -11.34
CA PRO A 236 15.28 10.49 -10.59
C PRO A 236 16.69 10.33 -9.99
N GLU A 237 17.66 11.10 -10.45
CA GLU A 237 19.01 11.16 -9.85
C GLU A 237 18.98 11.58 -8.37
N ARG A 238 17.94 12.30 -7.93
CA ARG A 238 17.77 12.75 -6.54
C ARG A 238 17.35 11.62 -5.60
N PHE A 239 16.77 10.56 -6.13
CA PHE A 239 16.33 9.39 -5.39
C PHE A 239 16.80 8.08 -6.02
N ALA A 240 18.01 8.06 -6.56
CA ALA A 240 18.56 6.96 -7.35
C ALA A 240 18.59 5.59 -6.63
N HIS A 241 18.54 5.57 -5.30
CA HIS A 241 18.55 4.35 -4.48
C HIS A 241 17.15 3.89 -4.04
N LEU A 242 16.12 4.67 -4.36
CA LEU A 242 14.75 4.35 -3.99
C LEU A 242 14.20 3.25 -4.89
N ALA A 243 13.67 2.19 -4.30
CA ALA A 243 12.90 1.19 -5.05
C ALA A 243 11.43 1.62 -5.12
N LEU A 244 10.84 1.59 -6.33
CA LEU A 244 9.46 2.01 -6.56
C LEU A 244 8.59 0.88 -7.11
N TYR A 245 7.39 0.76 -6.54
CA TYR A 245 6.28 -0.04 -7.04
C TYR A 245 5.03 0.83 -7.07
N PHE A 246 4.24 0.79 -8.14
CA PHE A 246 2.92 1.39 -8.13
C PHE A 246 1.98 0.68 -9.09
N ASP A 247 0.72 0.70 -8.75
CA ASP A 247 -0.35 0.16 -9.59
C ASP A 247 -1.60 1.05 -9.56
N CYS A 248 -2.46 0.86 -10.57
CA CYS A 248 -3.76 1.50 -10.63
C CYS A 248 -4.77 0.58 -11.30
N GLY A 249 -6.04 0.71 -10.94
CA GLY A 249 -7.12 0.03 -11.61
C GLY A 249 -7.39 0.65 -12.98
N ASP A 250 -7.60 -0.20 -14.00
CA ASP A 250 -7.90 0.22 -15.38
C ASP A 250 -9.30 0.84 -15.56
N GLN A 251 -10.10 0.85 -14.49
CA GLN A 251 -11.43 1.46 -14.41
C GLN A 251 -11.53 2.37 -13.17
N ASP A 252 -10.45 3.07 -12.86
CA ASP A 252 -10.44 4.01 -11.74
C ASP A 252 -11.43 5.16 -12.00
N ARG A 253 -12.44 5.29 -11.12
CA ARG A 253 -13.52 6.29 -11.30
C ARG A 253 -13.05 7.75 -11.23
N TYR A 254 -11.82 7.98 -10.82
CA TYR A 254 -11.20 9.31 -10.72
C TYR A 254 -10.23 9.59 -11.87
N GLY A 255 -9.95 8.58 -12.72
CA GLY A 255 -9.02 8.72 -13.84
C GLY A 255 -7.56 8.76 -13.39
N PHE A 256 -7.23 8.15 -12.25
CA PHE A 256 -5.86 8.15 -11.74
C PHE A 256 -4.94 7.20 -12.51
N GLU A 257 -5.50 6.30 -13.32
CA GLU A 257 -4.74 5.49 -14.27
C GLU A 257 -3.92 6.34 -15.24
N GLU A 258 -4.47 7.47 -15.73
CA GLU A 258 -3.74 8.38 -16.61
C GLU A 258 -2.47 8.95 -15.93
N GLY A 259 -2.58 9.30 -14.65
CA GLY A 259 -1.44 9.77 -13.85
C GLY A 259 -0.42 8.68 -13.57
N ALA A 260 -0.87 7.46 -13.33
CA ALA A 260 0.00 6.31 -13.09
C ALA A 260 0.77 5.91 -14.37
N GLU A 261 0.10 5.87 -15.53
CA GLU A 261 0.73 5.64 -16.85
C GLU A 261 1.73 6.74 -17.19
N LEU A 262 1.42 8.01 -16.86
CA LEU A 262 2.34 9.12 -17.08
C LEU A 262 3.59 8.99 -16.19
N LEU A 263 3.43 8.59 -14.92
CA LEU A 263 4.57 8.34 -14.03
C LEU A 263 5.47 7.23 -14.57
N ASP A 264 4.89 6.11 -15.01
CA ASP A 264 5.63 5.02 -15.66
C ASP A 264 6.41 5.51 -16.89
N HIS A 265 5.74 6.29 -17.73
CA HIS A 265 6.36 6.85 -18.92
C HIS A 265 7.56 7.76 -18.60
N ILE A 266 7.43 8.67 -17.63
CA ILE A 266 8.50 9.58 -17.20
C ILE A 266 9.69 8.77 -16.68
N LEU A 267 9.45 7.86 -15.73
CA LEU A 267 10.51 7.06 -15.12
C LEU A 267 11.21 6.15 -16.15
N SER A 268 10.44 5.55 -17.07
CA SER A 268 10.97 4.73 -18.17
C SER A 268 11.85 5.55 -19.12
N GLN A 269 11.42 6.75 -19.52
CA GLN A 269 12.24 7.63 -20.35
C GLN A 269 13.54 8.07 -19.68
N LYS A 270 13.52 8.23 -18.36
CA LYS A 270 14.73 8.54 -17.56
C LYS A 270 15.60 7.31 -17.28
N GLY A 271 15.17 6.10 -17.68
CA GLY A 271 15.87 4.85 -17.39
C GLY A 271 15.88 4.47 -15.91
N PHE A 272 14.93 4.98 -15.12
CA PHE A 272 14.83 4.67 -13.69
C PHE A 272 14.13 3.32 -13.47
N PRO A 273 14.76 2.36 -12.77
CA PRO A 273 14.15 1.05 -12.52
C PRO A 273 12.94 1.16 -11.55
N HIS A 274 11.80 0.70 -11.98
CA HIS A 274 10.59 0.67 -11.17
C HIS A 274 9.68 -0.49 -11.58
N THR A 275 8.64 -0.72 -10.82
CA THR A 275 7.59 -1.69 -11.16
C THR A 275 6.27 -0.95 -11.27
N PHE A 276 5.64 -1.03 -12.43
CA PHE A 276 4.30 -0.51 -12.68
C PHE A 276 3.36 -1.62 -13.15
N ALA A 277 2.09 -1.55 -12.73
CA ALA A 277 1.05 -2.42 -13.24
C ALA A 277 -0.29 -1.70 -13.35
N LEU A 278 -0.86 -1.67 -14.57
CA LEU A 278 -2.27 -1.37 -14.74
C LEU A 278 -3.05 -2.68 -14.58
N ARG A 279 -4.00 -2.70 -13.65
CA ARG A 279 -4.69 -3.93 -13.24
C ARG A 279 -6.20 -3.82 -13.42
N PRO A 280 -6.91 -4.93 -13.68
CA PRO A 280 -8.37 -4.92 -13.73
C PRO A 280 -8.98 -4.41 -12.42
N GLY A 281 -9.90 -3.46 -12.50
CA GLY A 281 -10.63 -2.96 -11.34
C GLY A 281 -10.77 -1.45 -11.25
N GLY A 282 -11.48 -1.01 -10.23
CA GLY A 282 -11.75 0.41 -9.98
C GLY A 282 -10.92 0.99 -8.83
N HIS A 283 -11.50 2.01 -8.16
CA HIS A 283 -10.88 2.69 -7.01
C HIS A 283 -11.49 2.21 -5.69
N GLY A 284 -10.66 1.94 -4.70
CA GLY A 284 -11.08 1.67 -3.33
C GLY A 284 -10.64 0.31 -2.78
N TRP A 285 -11.25 -0.07 -1.66
CA TRP A 285 -10.76 -1.20 -0.87
C TRP A 285 -10.91 -2.56 -1.54
N SER A 286 -11.90 -2.78 -2.40
CA SER A 286 -12.00 -4.02 -3.18
C SER A 286 -10.79 -4.22 -4.10
N TYR A 287 -10.30 -3.15 -4.70
CA TYR A 287 -9.07 -3.15 -5.47
C TYR A 287 -7.85 -3.38 -4.57
N LEU A 288 -7.78 -2.65 -3.47
CA LEU A 288 -6.64 -2.74 -2.56
C LEU A 288 -6.51 -4.14 -1.93
N HIS A 289 -7.63 -4.81 -1.58
CA HIS A 289 -7.59 -6.18 -1.06
C HIS A 289 -6.95 -7.17 -2.05
N GLU A 290 -7.20 -7.00 -3.32
CA GLU A 290 -6.68 -7.90 -4.36
C GLU A 290 -5.21 -7.64 -4.66
N TYR A 291 -4.77 -6.37 -4.63
CA TYR A 291 -3.44 -6.00 -5.13
C TYR A 291 -2.45 -5.54 -4.05
N MET A 292 -2.88 -5.26 -2.82
CA MET A 292 -1.97 -4.96 -1.70
C MET A 292 -0.95 -6.08 -1.41
N PRO A 293 -1.25 -7.38 -1.57
CA PRO A 293 -0.24 -8.44 -1.41
C PRO A 293 1.04 -8.18 -2.22
N PHE A 294 0.93 -7.72 -3.46
CA PHE A 294 2.09 -7.46 -4.31
C PHE A 294 3.02 -6.36 -3.76
N SER A 295 2.45 -5.30 -3.18
CA SER A 295 3.24 -4.24 -2.56
C SER A 295 3.86 -4.69 -1.23
N LEU A 296 3.14 -5.48 -0.42
CA LEU A 296 3.68 -6.05 0.80
C LEU A 296 4.86 -7.00 0.51
N GLU A 297 4.73 -7.88 -0.49
CA GLU A 297 5.80 -8.76 -0.95
C GLU A 297 6.99 -7.97 -1.50
N PHE A 298 6.73 -6.89 -2.25
CA PHE A 298 7.77 -6.01 -2.77
C PHE A 298 8.61 -5.44 -1.62
N HIS A 299 8.00 -4.86 -0.59
CA HIS A 299 8.72 -4.35 0.57
C HIS A 299 9.43 -5.46 1.35
N SER A 300 8.75 -6.58 1.60
CA SER A 300 9.29 -7.73 2.32
C SER A 300 10.57 -8.28 1.67
N ARG A 301 10.59 -8.39 0.34
CA ARG A 301 11.78 -8.82 -0.42
C ARG A 301 12.95 -7.87 -0.22
N LEU A 302 12.70 -6.55 -0.28
CA LEU A 302 13.74 -5.54 -0.11
C LEU A 302 14.30 -5.54 1.32
N PHE A 303 13.45 -5.63 2.33
CA PHE A 303 13.87 -5.77 3.73
C PHE A 303 14.73 -7.02 3.93
N THR A 304 14.34 -8.15 3.36
CA THR A 304 15.13 -9.38 3.42
C THR A 304 16.51 -9.21 2.77
N GLN A 305 16.56 -8.54 1.62
CA GLN A 305 17.84 -8.27 0.93
C GLN A 305 18.75 -7.34 1.76
N ALA A 306 18.19 -6.30 2.37
CA ALA A 306 18.93 -5.37 3.22
C ALA A 306 19.52 -6.07 4.45
N GLN A 307 18.74 -6.92 5.14
CA GLN A 307 19.20 -7.71 6.27
C GLN A 307 20.32 -8.68 5.89
N GLN A 308 20.19 -9.35 4.76
CA GLN A 308 21.24 -10.25 4.25
C GLN A 308 22.53 -9.51 3.90
N ALA A 309 22.42 -8.31 3.32
CA ALA A 309 23.58 -7.44 3.02
C ALA A 309 24.26 -6.95 4.31
N GLY A 310 23.49 -6.57 5.32
CA GLY A 310 24.01 -6.17 6.64
C GLY A 310 24.78 -7.29 7.36
N LEU A 311 24.31 -8.54 7.23
CA LEU A 311 24.99 -9.71 7.80
C LEU A 311 26.32 -10.04 7.09
N ARG A 312 26.50 -9.65 5.83
CA ARG A 312 27.71 -9.89 5.05
C ARG A 312 28.80 -8.83 5.26
N THR A 313 28.45 -7.68 5.83
CA THR A 313 29.41 -6.61 6.13
C THR A 313 29.96 -6.86 7.54
N PRO A 314 31.24 -7.28 7.71
CA PRO A 314 31.81 -7.45 9.05
C PRO A 314 31.76 -6.12 9.78
N ALA A 315 31.39 -6.16 11.08
CA ALA A 315 31.44 -4.99 11.96
C ALA A 315 32.81 -4.32 11.83
N LYS A 316 32.84 -3.07 11.36
CA LYS A 316 34.08 -2.30 11.31
C LYS A 316 34.61 -2.12 12.72
N GLY A 317 35.69 -2.86 13.03
CA GLY A 317 36.72 -2.45 13.99
C GLY A 317 36.43 -2.69 15.45
N GLU A 318 36.68 -3.88 15.95
CA GLU A 318 37.47 -4.05 17.17
C GLU A 318 38.92 -4.29 16.73
N THR A 319 39.65 -3.23 16.49
CA THR A 319 41.13 -3.27 16.55
C THR A 319 41.51 -3.36 18.02
N ARG A 320 42.10 -4.48 18.37
CA ARG A 320 42.75 -4.74 19.66
C ARG A 320 43.89 -3.74 19.95
#